data_5c7f0fa5782a3cf426e8959f53a75e6f
#
_entry.id   5c7f0fa5782a3cf426e8959f53a75e6f
#
_cell.length_a   1.000
_cell.length_b   1.000
_cell.length_c   1.000
_cell.angle_alpha   90.00
_cell.angle_beta   90.00
_cell.angle_gamma   90.00
#
_symmetry.space_group_name_H-M   'P 1'
#
loop_
_entity.id
_entity.type
_entity.pdbx_description
1 polymer ?
#
loop_
_entity_poly.entity_id
_entity_poly.type
_entity_poly.pdbx_seq_one_letter_code
_entity_poly.pdbx_strand_id
1 'polypeptide(L)'
;MGCVPLWAFADPDPLSVYRWTHRLLVVHVPDTDAGRATLEALRASLHDRREDVRARDLLIVPVGDLPRAGDSLPTAVALGATERLEVRRRLGLQDRVAQLVLIGKDGGVKARQSEAVFDLAGLLALIDTMPMRRAEMP
;
A
#
# COMPACT_ATOMS: atom_id res chain seq x y z
N MET A 1 23.31 -33.88 -0.50
CA MET A 1 22.89 -32.56 -0.09
C MET A 1 22.59 -31.74 -1.33
N GLY A 2 21.34 -31.52 -1.64
CA GLY A 2 20.93 -30.75 -2.81
C GLY A 2 21.30 -29.28 -2.64
N CYS A 3 22.03 -28.72 -3.62
CA CYS A 3 22.27 -27.30 -3.67
C CYS A 3 20.95 -26.62 -4.04
N VAL A 4 20.30 -25.98 -3.07
CA VAL A 4 19.07 -25.24 -3.35
C VAL A 4 19.48 -23.90 -3.95
N PRO A 5 18.93 -23.53 -5.12
CA PRO A 5 19.30 -22.25 -5.73
C PRO A 5 18.92 -21.09 -4.82
N LEU A 6 19.72 -20.02 -4.84
CA LEU A 6 19.49 -18.85 -4.01
C LEU A 6 18.09 -18.24 -4.19
N TRP A 7 17.53 -18.34 -5.39
CA TRP A 7 16.18 -17.83 -5.63
C TRP A 7 15.09 -18.58 -4.86
N ALA A 8 15.33 -19.86 -4.50
CA ALA A 8 14.38 -20.66 -3.72
C ALA A 8 14.32 -20.23 -2.26
N PHE A 9 15.32 -19.46 -1.78
CA PHE A 9 15.38 -18.89 -0.44
C PHE A 9 15.28 -17.35 -0.46
N ALA A 10 15.17 -16.74 -1.64
CA ALA A 10 14.85 -15.33 -1.70
C ALA A 10 13.51 -15.15 -0.98
N ASP A 11 13.50 -14.33 0.06
CA ASP A 11 12.27 -14.02 0.77
C ASP A 11 11.21 -13.63 -0.25
N PRO A 12 10.09 -14.37 -0.30
CA PRO A 12 9.02 -13.98 -1.20
C PRO A 12 8.60 -12.57 -0.83
N ASP A 13 8.33 -11.75 -1.82
CA ASP A 13 7.71 -10.46 -1.59
C ASP A 13 6.45 -10.68 -0.75
N PRO A 14 6.35 -10.08 0.46
CA PRO A 14 5.17 -10.27 1.31
C PRO A 14 3.87 -9.89 0.64
N LEU A 15 3.92 -9.06 -0.42
CA LEU A 15 2.75 -8.60 -1.14
C LEU A 15 2.44 -9.44 -2.38
N SER A 16 3.25 -10.42 -2.72
CA SER A 16 3.09 -11.24 -3.94
C SER A 16 1.79 -12.05 -3.95
N VAL A 17 1.25 -12.38 -2.79
CA VAL A 17 -0.01 -13.11 -2.66
C VAL A 17 -1.21 -12.35 -3.25
N TYR A 18 -1.12 -11.03 -3.33
CA TYR A 18 -2.19 -10.19 -3.86
C TYR A 18 -2.10 -9.95 -5.37
N ARG A 19 -0.99 -10.36 -5.99
CA ARG A 19 -0.79 -10.19 -7.43
C ARG A 19 -1.94 -10.82 -8.20
N TRP A 20 -2.44 -10.08 -9.18
CA TRP A 20 -3.56 -10.42 -10.07
C TRP A 20 -4.95 -10.34 -9.44
N THR A 21 -5.05 -10.22 -8.12
CA THR A 21 -6.34 -10.14 -7.42
C THR A 21 -6.66 -8.76 -6.88
N HIS A 22 -5.64 -8.06 -6.36
CA HIS A 22 -5.83 -6.77 -5.71
C HIS A 22 -4.74 -5.78 -6.09
N ARG A 23 -5.12 -4.49 -6.10
CA ARG A 23 -4.19 -3.36 -6.09
C ARG A 23 -3.89 -3.02 -4.64
N LEU A 24 -2.70 -2.49 -4.39
CA LEU A 24 -2.25 -2.22 -3.03
C LEU A 24 -1.87 -0.75 -2.88
N LEU A 25 -2.29 -0.16 -1.79
CA LEU A 25 -1.89 1.18 -1.39
C LEU A 25 -1.03 1.05 -0.14
N VAL A 26 0.28 1.09 -0.32
CA VAL A 26 1.24 0.98 0.77
C VAL A 26 1.39 2.35 1.42
N VAL A 27 1.23 2.39 2.74
CA VAL A 27 1.23 3.64 3.52
C VAL A 27 2.32 3.58 4.56
N HIS A 28 3.20 4.56 4.55
CA HIS A 28 4.19 4.78 5.60
C HIS A 28 4.11 6.21 6.09
N VAL A 29 3.98 6.39 7.38
CA VAL A 29 4.06 7.70 8.02
C VAL A 29 5.02 7.63 9.20
N PRO A 30 5.82 8.68 9.46
CA PRO A 30 6.70 8.70 10.62
C PRO A 30 5.90 8.82 11.92
N ASP A 31 6.48 8.35 13.02
CA ASP A 31 5.90 8.48 14.35
C ASP A 31 6.15 9.89 14.91
N THR A 32 5.48 10.85 14.32
CA THR A 32 5.52 12.27 14.68
C THR A 32 4.10 12.80 14.66
N ASP A 33 3.89 13.98 15.24
CA ASP A 33 2.58 14.63 15.21
C ASP A 33 2.13 14.89 13.77
N ALA A 34 3.05 15.34 12.92
CA ALA A 34 2.77 15.54 11.48
C ALA A 34 2.41 14.23 10.79
N GLY A 35 3.13 13.13 11.07
CA GLY A 35 2.85 11.82 10.51
C GLY A 35 1.48 11.31 10.94
N ARG A 36 1.14 11.46 12.21
CA ARG A 36 -0.19 11.07 12.71
C ARG A 36 -1.31 11.89 12.07
N ALA A 37 -1.08 13.18 11.86
CA ALA A 37 -2.04 14.06 11.18
C ALA A 37 -2.26 13.62 9.72
N THR A 38 -1.18 13.29 9.03
CA THR A 38 -1.24 12.78 7.64
C THR A 38 -2.03 11.47 7.59
N LEU A 39 -1.77 10.55 8.50
CA LEU A 39 -2.47 9.27 8.57
C LEU A 39 -3.97 9.47 8.88
N GLU A 40 -4.31 10.36 9.79
CA GLU A 40 -5.71 10.66 10.12
C GLU A 40 -6.46 11.27 8.93
N ALA A 41 -5.83 12.18 8.20
CA ALA A 41 -6.42 12.74 6.99
C ALA A 41 -6.65 11.66 5.92
N LEU A 42 -5.71 10.75 5.75
CA LEU A 42 -5.85 9.62 4.83
C LEU A 42 -6.98 8.69 5.27
N ARG A 43 -7.04 8.37 6.57
CA ARG A 43 -8.09 7.53 7.13
C ARG A 43 -9.48 8.11 6.82
N ALA A 44 -9.66 9.40 7.04
CA ALA A 44 -10.92 10.08 6.74
C ALA A 44 -11.27 10.01 5.24
N SER A 45 -10.30 10.27 4.37
CA SER A 45 -10.49 10.18 2.92
C SER A 45 -10.86 8.78 2.45
N LEU A 46 -10.19 7.76 3.00
CA LEU A 46 -10.47 6.35 2.68
C LEU A 46 -11.86 5.95 3.16
N HIS A 47 -12.26 6.42 4.34
CA HIS A 47 -13.59 6.13 4.87
C HIS A 47 -14.67 6.76 4.01
N ASP A 48 -14.50 8.01 3.60
CA ASP A 48 -15.46 8.71 2.74
C ASP A 48 -15.59 8.04 1.35
N ARG A 49 -14.51 7.46 0.86
CA ARG A 49 -14.44 6.82 -0.47
C ARG A 49 -14.34 5.31 -0.42
N ARG A 50 -14.79 4.69 0.67
CA ARG A 50 -14.64 3.23 0.87
C ARG A 50 -15.23 2.39 -0.24
N GLU A 51 -16.35 2.83 -0.82
CA GLU A 51 -16.99 2.13 -1.93
C GLU A 51 -16.13 2.19 -3.20
N ASP A 52 -15.55 3.37 -3.49
CA ASP A 52 -14.65 3.56 -4.63
C ASP A 52 -13.39 2.72 -4.47
N VAL A 53 -12.88 2.60 -3.25
CA VAL A 53 -11.73 1.78 -2.91
C VAL A 53 -12.04 0.31 -3.16
N ARG A 54 -13.18 -0.16 -2.68
CA ARG A 54 -13.63 -1.55 -2.88
C ARG A 54 -13.87 -1.88 -4.35
N ALA A 55 -14.49 -0.96 -5.07
CA ALA A 55 -14.80 -1.15 -6.50
C ALA A 55 -13.54 -1.35 -7.35
N ARG A 56 -12.40 -0.88 -6.87
CA ARG A 56 -11.11 -0.99 -7.55
C ARG A 56 -10.22 -2.10 -7.00
N ASP A 57 -10.76 -2.99 -6.17
CA ASP A 57 -10.00 -4.06 -5.50
C ASP A 57 -8.73 -3.54 -4.84
N LEU A 58 -8.84 -2.41 -4.15
CA LEU A 58 -7.72 -1.73 -3.52
C LEU A 58 -7.65 -2.09 -2.04
N LEU A 59 -6.56 -2.68 -1.62
CA LEU A 59 -6.25 -2.96 -0.21
C LEU A 59 -5.25 -1.93 0.32
N ILE A 60 -5.41 -1.57 1.57
CA ILE A 60 -4.52 -0.63 2.24
C ILE A 60 -3.50 -1.42 3.05
N VAL A 61 -2.22 -1.14 2.84
CA VAL A 61 -1.11 -1.87 3.48
C VAL A 61 -0.30 -0.90 4.33
N PRO A 62 -0.64 -0.72 5.60
CA PRO A 62 0.18 0.12 6.49
C PRO A 62 1.48 -0.61 6.82
N VAL A 63 2.61 0.08 6.62
CA VAL A 63 3.94 -0.48 6.87
C VAL A 63 4.75 0.33 7.89
N GLY A 64 4.14 1.37 8.48
CA GLY A 64 4.74 2.12 9.56
C GLY A 64 4.65 1.38 10.89
N ASP A 65 5.43 1.85 11.88
CA ASP A 65 5.46 1.26 13.22
C ASP A 65 4.49 1.93 14.18
N LEU A 66 3.56 2.74 13.69
CA LEU A 66 2.53 3.36 14.52
C LEU A 66 1.61 2.29 15.10
N PRO A 67 1.41 2.25 16.43
CA PRO A 67 0.50 1.30 17.04
C PRO A 67 -0.91 1.45 16.45
N ARG A 68 -1.51 0.34 16.05
CA ARG A 68 -2.90 0.29 15.55
C ARG A 68 -3.18 1.10 14.29
N ALA A 69 -2.15 1.48 13.52
CA ALA A 69 -2.37 2.17 12.25
C ALA A 69 -3.26 1.35 11.30
N GLY A 70 -3.12 0.03 11.33
CA GLY A 70 -3.93 -0.87 10.52
C GLY A 70 -5.38 -1.01 10.97
N ASP A 71 -5.67 -0.85 12.27
CA ASP A 71 -6.99 -1.14 12.83
C ASP A 71 -8.03 -0.09 12.44
N SER A 72 -7.60 1.10 12.06
CA SER A 72 -8.49 2.22 11.76
C SER A 72 -8.67 2.49 10.26
N LEU A 73 -7.93 1.80 9.40
CA LEU A 73 -8.01 1.98 7.95
C LEU A 73 -8.95 0.96 7.31
N PRO A 74 -9.86 1.38 6.42
CA PRO A 74 -10.73 0.44 5.71
C PRO A 74 -9.93 -0.45 4.78
N THR A 75 -10.37 -1.71 4.62
CA THR A 75 -9.71 -2.73 3.78
C THR A 75 -8.21 -2.90 4.07
N ALA A 76 -7.82 -2.74 5.32
CA ALA A 76 -6.42 -2.81 5.73
C ALA A 76 -5.91 -4.25 5.80
N VAL A 77 -4.67 -4.43 5.33
CA VAL A 77 -3.92 -5.68 5.48
C VAL A 77 -3.02 -5.56 6.70
N ALA A 78 -3.12 -6.52 7.61
CA ALA A 78 -2.26 -6.55 8.80
C ALA A 78 -0.99 -7.37 8.49
N LEU A 79 0.14 -6.70 8.33
CA LEU A 79 1.44 -7.34 8.18
C LEU A 79 2.15 -7.42 9.53
N GLY A 80 2.90 -8.48 9.75
CA GLY A 80 3.81 -8.59 10.88
C GLY A 80 4.97 -7.61 10.79
N ALA A 81 5.69 -7.38 11.89
CA ALA A 81 6.79 -6.41 11.96
C ALA A 81 7.89 -6.69 10.92
N THR A 82 8.27 -7.95 10.77
CA THR A 82 9.29 -8.36 9.79
C THR A 82 8.84 -8.10 8.36
N GLU A 83 7.59 -8.40 8.06
CA GLU A 83 7.01 -8.16 6.73
C GLU A 83 6.91 -6.67 6.42
N ARG A 84 6.50 -5.85 7.39
CA ARG A 84 6.46 -4.39 7.23
C ARG A 84 7.84 -3.82 6.91
N LEU A 85 8.86 -4.26 7.64
CA LEU A 85 10.23 -3.85 7.40
C LEU A 85 10.71 -4.25 5.99
N GLU A 86 10.40 -5.47 5.57
CA GLU A 86 10.78 -5.96 4.25
C GLU A 86 10.12 -5.14 3.13
N VAL A 87 8.83 -4.80 3.28
CA VAL A 87 8.14 -3.95 2.29
C VAL A 87 8.76 -2.57 2.24
N ARG A 88 9.05 -1.94 3.39
CA ARG A 88 9.73 -0.64 3.43
C ARG A 88 11.07 -0.69 2.70
N ARG A 89 11.84 -1.73 2.94
CA ARG A 89 13.15 -1.92 2.30
C ARG A 89 13.02 -2.10 0.78
N ARG A 90 12.12 -2.95 0.33
CA ARG A 90 11.92 -3.23 -1.10
C ARG A 90 11.45 -1.99 -1.86
N LEU A 91 10.61 -1.18 -1.25
CA LEU A 91 10.08 0.03 -1.87
C LEU A 91 10.97 1.26 -1.65
N GLY A 92 12.04 1.13 -0.88
CA GLY A 92 12.95 2.23 -0.59
C GLY A 92 12.31 3.36 0.21
N LEU A 93 11.39 3.01 1.13
CA LEU A 93 10.70 4.01 1.94
C LEU A 93 11.63 4.57 3.02
N GLN A 94 11.55 5.88 3.24
CA GLN A 94 12.35 6.59 4.23
C GLN A 94 11.57 6.73 5.54
N ASP A 95 12.21 6.46 6.68
CA ASP A 95 11.53 6.43 7.98
C ASP A 95 10.90 7.76 8.37
N ARG A 96 11.48 8.87 7.96
CA ARG A 96 11.07 10.21 8.39
C ARG A 96 10.11 10.90 7.44
N VAL A 97 9.74 10.26 6.36
CA VAL A 97 8.92 10.85 5.30
C VAL A 97 7.60 10.10 5.18
N ALA A 98 6.49 10.83 5.19
CA ALA A 98 5.20 10.25 4.87
C ALA A 98 5.17 9.89 3.38
N GLN A 99 4.91 8.64 3.06
CA GLN A 99 4.94 8.14 1.70
C GLN A 99 3.77 7.20 1.42
N LEU A 100 3.26 7.31 0.21
CA LEU A 100 2.19 6.48 -0.30
C LEU A 100 2.65 5.86 -1.62
N VAL A 101 2.50 4.55 -1.76
CA VAL A 101 2.91 3.82 -2.97
C VAL A 101 1.75 3.00 -3.49
N LEU A 102 1.35 3.25 -4.73
CA LEU A 102 0.32 2.46 -5.41
C LEU A 102 0.98 1.33 -6.19
N ILE A 103 0.57 0.10 -5.90
CA ILE A 103 1.02 -1.10 -6.60
C ILE A 103 -0.17 -1.66 -7.38
N GLY A 104 0.02 -1.91 -8.67
CA GLY A 104 -1.00 -2.48 -9.53
C GLY A 104 -1.20 -3.98 -9.29
N LYS A 105 -2.21 -4.56 -9.93
CA LYS A 105 -2.47 -6.00 -9.84
C LYS A 105 -1.34 -6.86 -10.39
N ASP A 106 -0.54 -6.31 -11.31
CA ASP A 106 0.65 -6.99 -11.85
C ASP A 106 1.86 -6.96 -10.90
N GLY A 107 1.73 -6.31 -9.74
CA GLY A 107 2.80 -6.18 -8.76
C GLY A 107 3.75 -5.00 -9.01
N GLY A 108 3.56 -4.23 -10.07
CA GLY A 108 4.40 -3.08 -10.39
C GLY A 108 3.98 -1.81 -9.67
N VAL A 109 4.95 -0.97 -9.31
CA VAL A 109 4.70 0.34 -8.73
C VAL A 109 4.15 1.26 -9.83
N LYS A 110 3.00 1.88 -9.56
CA LYS A 110 2.29 2.76 -10.51
C LYS A 110 2.38 4.23 -10.15
N ALA A 111 2.48 4.54 -8.87
CA ALA A 111 2.57 5.92 -8.39
C ALA A 111 3.20 5.97 -7.01
N ARG A 112 3.82 7.11 -6.70
CA ARG A 112 4.35 7.42 -5.37
C ARG A 112 3.97 8.85 -5.01
N GLN A 113 3.62 9.05 -3.75
CA GLN A 113 3.41 10.39 -3.19
C GLN A 113 4.23 10.53 -1.90
N SER A 114 4.83 11.69 -1.69
CA SER A 114 5.65 12.01 -0.51
C SER A 114 5.23 13.39 0.00
N GLU A 115 3.98 13.53 0.41
CA GLU A 115 3.38 14.80 0.78
C GLU A 115 2.71 14.71 2.15
N ALA A 116 2.52 15.86 2.80
CA ALA A 116 1.83 15.94 4.08
C ALA A 116 0.34 15.57 3.98
N VAL A 117 -0.26 15.77 2.81
CA VAL A 117 -1.64 15.38 2.50
C VAL A 117 -1.62 14.55 1.23
N PHE A 118 -2.07 13.31 1.31
CA PHE A 118 -2.12 12.42 0.15
C PHE A 118 -3.34 12.72 -0.73
N ASP A 119 -3.12 12.66 -2.05
CA ASP A 119 -4.17 12.84 -3.06
C ASP A 119 -4.80 11.50 -3.42
N LEU A 120 -5.75 11.05 -2.63
CA LEU A 120 -6.47 9.80 -2.89
C LEU A 120 -7.31 9.88 -4.17
N ALA A 121 -7.98 11.01 -4.40
CA ALA A 121 -8.82 11.19 -5.59
C ALA A 121 -8.02 11.03 -6.88
N GLY A 122 -6.81 11.61 -6.92
CA GLY A 122 -5.90 11.47 -8.06
C GLY A 122 -5.45 10.03 -8.28
N LEU A 123 -5.20 9.28 -7.19
CA LEU A 123 -4.82 7.87 -7.29
C LEU A 123 -5.96 6.99 -7.81
N LEU A 124 -7.19 7.23 -7.34
CA LEU A 124 -8.36 6.51 -7.83
C LEU A 124 -8.60 6.79 -9.32
N ALA A 125 -8.44 8.04 -9.74
CA ALA A 125 -8.54 8.41 -11.15
C ALA A 125 -7.45 7.74 -11.99
N LEU A 126 -6.22 7.66 -11.47
CA LEU A 126 -5.13 6.96 -12.15
C LEU A 126 -5.45 5.47 -12.32
N ILE A 127 -5.99 4.82 -11.31
CA ILE A 127 -6.40 3.41 -11.40
C ILE A 127 -7.39 3.22 -12.55
N ASP A 128 -8.35 4.12 -12.73
CA ASP A 128 -9.36 4.02 -13.78
C ASP A 128 -8.79 4.12 -15.20
N THR A 129 -7.56 4.58 -15.36
CA THR A 129 -6.85 4.59 -16.65
C THR A 129 -6.13 3.27 -16.95
N MET A 130 -6.00 2.39 -15.96
CA MET A 130 -5.24 1.14 -16.11
C MET A 130 -6.03 0.12 -16.96
N PRO A 131 -5.36 -0.62 -17.88
CA PRO A 131 -6.04 -1.58 -18.75
C PRO A 131 -6.87 -2.63 -18.01
N MET A 132 -6.34 -3.21 -16.93
CA MET A 132 -7.08 -4.20 -16.13
C MET A 132 -8.31 -3.60 -15.48
N ARG A 133 -8.20 -2.37 -14.96
CA ARG A 133 -9.34 -1.67 -14.36
C ARG A 133 -10.41 -1.35 -15.40
N ARG A 134 -10.00 -0.90 -16.58
CA ARG A 134 -10.93 -0.60 -17.68
C ARG A 134 -11.72 -1.83 -18.12
N ALA A 135 -11.08 -3.00 -18.09
CA ALA A 135 -11.74 -4.28 -18.37
C ALA A 135 -12.74 -4.69 -17.27
N GLU A 136 -12.54 -4.22 -16.04
CA GLU A 136 -13.43 -4.48 -14.88
C GLU A 136 -14.65 -3.57 -14.84
N MET A 137 -14.57 -2.42 -15.50
CA MET A 137 -15.66 -1.44 -15.50
C MET A 137 -16.83 -1.93 -16.35
N PRO A 138 -18.08 -1.69 -15.91
CA PRO A 138 -19.26 -2.05 -16.67
C PRO A 138 -19.41 -1.26 -17.97
#